data_3bc61b2814f04e8ec24c316a898ae1bb
#
_entry.id   3bc61b2814f04e8ec24c316a898ae1bb
#
_cell.length_a   1.000
_cell.length_b   1.000
_cell.length_c   1.000
_cell.angle_alpha   90.00
_cell.angle_beta   90.00
_cell.angle_gamma   90.00
#
_symmetry.space_group_name_H-M   'P 1'
#
loop_
_entity.id
_entity.type
_entity.pdbx_description
1 polymer ?
#
loop_
_entity_poly.entity_id
_entity_poly.type
_entity_poly.pdbx_seq_one_letter_code
_entity_poly.pdbx_strand_id
1 'polypeptide(L)'
;MVNLETRIRRIKMLLLDVDGVMTDGGIILGPGEIEMKRFNTLDGMGITLARAAGLRVGILTGRRSEAVTKRAKELKIDEVQEGSNHKEKGYQAILKKYGLKEEEIAYVGDDVFDIPILKRAGFAVCVANGAEDAKNISNYVTQRKGGDGAVREVVEMLLEGMGKKEAVTANRDRRP
;
A
#
# COMPACT_ATOMS: atom_id res chain seq x y z
N MET A 1 -3.69 6.42 -24.23
CA MET A 1 -3.52 6.22 -22.78
C MET A 1 -4.13 4.87 -22.41
N VAL A 2 -3.41 4.04 -21.65
CA VAL A 2 -3.96 2.75 -21.17
C VAL A 2 -5.07 3.06 -20.17
N ASN A 3 -6.26 2.48 -20.37
CA ASN A 3 -7.40 2.65 -19.47
C ASN A 3 -7.05 2.14 -18.05
N LEU A 4 -7.57 2.80 -17.02
CA LEU A 4 -7.36 2.46 -15.61
C LEU A 4 -7.72 1.00 -15.30
N GLU A 5 -8.82 0.50 -15.83
CA GLU A 5 -9.24 -0.90 -15.67
C GLU A 5 -8.20 -1.89 -16.23
N THR A 6 -7.62 -1.59 -17.38
CA THR A 6 -6.56 -2.40 -17.99
C THR A 6 -5.30 -2.43 -17.12
N ARG A 7 -4.97 -1.32 -16.45
CA ARG A 7 -3.85 -1.25 -15.51
C ARG A 7 -4.13 -2.15 -14.30
N ILE A 8 -5.29 -1.99 -13.67
CA ILE A 8 -5.70 -2.72 -12.48
C ILE A 8 -5.67 -4.24 -12.69
N ARG A 9 -6.12 -4.72 -13.85
CA ARG A 9 -6.14 -6.16 -14.17
C ARG A 9 -4.76 -6.80 -14.24
N ARG A 10 -3.70 -6.03 -14.43
CA ARG A 10 -2.31 -6.52 -14.48
C ARG A 10 -1.67 -6.61 -13.10
N ILE A 11 -2.25 -5.96 -12.08
CA ILE A 11 -1.63 -5.85 -10.76
C ILE A 11 -1.56 -7.22 -10.07
N LYS A 12 -0.38 -7.56 -9.60
CA LYS A 12 -0.08 -8.78 -8.84
C LYS A 12 0.38 -8.48 -7.41
N MET A 13 0.86 -7.26 -7.17
CA MET A 13 1.32 -6.83 -5.84
C MET A 13 0.90 -5.40 -5.55
N LEU A 14 0.40 -5.18 -4.34
CA LEU A 14 0.14 -3.89 -3.75
C LEU A 14 1.30 -3.53 -2.81
N LEU A 15 2.00 -2.46 -3.08
CA LEU A 15 3.04 -1.90 -2.23
C LEU A 15 2.53 -0.62 -1.58
N LEU A 16 2.78 -0.49 -0.28
CA LEU A 16 2.30 0.60 0.56
C LEU A 16 3.47 1.31 1.21
N ASP A 17 3.49 2.64 1.17
CA ASP A 17 4.20 3.40 2.18
C ASP A 17 3.48 3.29 3.52
N VAL A 18 4.12 3.75 4.60
CA VAL A 18 3.56 3.68 5.96
C VAL A 18 3.14 5.04 6.46
N ASP A 19 4.10 5.95 6.63
CA ASP A 19 3.85 7.25 7.24
C ASP A 19 3.11 8.15 6.24
N GLY A 20 1.87 8.56 6.57
CA GLY A 20 0.99 9.29 5.67
C GLY A 20 0.09 8.42 4.78
N VAL A 21 0.34 7.11 4.66
CA VAL A 21 -0.47 6.15 3.88
C VAL A 21 -1.22 5.16 4.78
N MET A 22 -0.49 4.28 5.49
CA MET A 22 -1.09 3.35 6.47
C MET A 22 -1.39 4.03 7.81
N THR A 23 -0.78 5.18 8.05
CA THR A 23 -1.02 6.08 9.19
C THR A 23 -1.41 7.46 8.68
N ASP A 24 -1.79 8.35 9.59
CA ASP A 24 -2.08 9.77 9.30
C ASP A 24 -0.83 10.65 9.14
N GLY A 25 0.37 10.05 9.22
CA GLY A 25 1.65 10.75 9.15
C GLY A 25 2.11 11.34 10.49
N GLY A 26 1.29 11.26 11.54
CA GLY A 26 1.65 11.73 12.88
C GLY A 26 2.76 10.88 13.51
N ILE A 27 3.76 11.56 14.10
CA ILE A 27 4.85 10.94 14.86
C ILE A 27 4.53 11.07 16.34
N ILE A 28 4.33 9.94 17.04
CA ILE A 28 4.01 9.90 18.46
C ILE A 28 5.22 9.32 19.19
N LEU A 29 5.90 10.16 19.97
CA LEU A 29 7.07 9.78 20.74
C LEU A 29 6.69 9.59 22.20
N GLY A 30 7.02 8.43 22.76
CA GLY A 30 6.90 8.12 24.18
C GLY A 30 8.21 8.32 24.93
N PRO A 31 8.24 8.03 26.23
CA PRO A 31 9.46 8.05 27.03
C PRO A 31 10.53 7.08 26.48
N GLY A 32 11.79 7.52 26.49
CA GLY A 32 12.89 6.75 25.91
C GLY A 32 12.82 6.75 24.38
N GLU A 33 13.09 5.61 23.75
CA GLU A 33 13.07 5.45 22.28
C GLU A 33 11.74 4.86 21.74
N ILE A 34 10.66 4.94 22.52
CA ILE A 34 9.37 4.38 22.13
C ILE A 34 8.72 5.26 21.08
N GLU A 35 8.46 4.69 19.90
CA GLU A 35 7.61 5.28 18.86
C GLU A 35 6.29 4.52 18.77
N MET A 36 5.18 5.23 18.81
CA MET A 36 3.84 4.65 18.61
C MET A 36 3.25 5.10 17.27
N LYS A 37 2.53 4.20 16.62
CA LYS A 37 1.80 4.50 15.37
C LYS A 37 0.34 4.07 15.51
N ARG A 38 -0.55 4.91 14.99
CA ARG A 38 -1.98 4.60 14.88
C ARG A 38 -2.29 4.06 13.50
N PHE A 39 -2.68 2.78 13.44
CA PHE A 39 -3.17 2.14 12.22
C PHE A 39 -4.69 2.08 12.19
N ASN A 40 -5.26 2.06 11.00
CA ASN A 40 -6.70 1.98 10.80
C ASN A 40 -7.16 0.51 10.62
N THR A 41 -8.27 0.15 11.25
CA THR A 41 -8.84 -1.21 11.15
C THR A 41 -9.45 -1.50 9.78
N LEU A 42 -10.02 -0.49 9.11
CA LEU A 42 -10.56 -0.63 7.76
C LEU A 42 -9.44 -0.94 6.76
N ASP A 43 -8.29 -0.26 6.87
CA ASP A 43 -7.12 -0.50 6.04
C ASP A 43 -6.58 -1.92 6.27
N GLY A 44 -6.50 -2.36 7.53
CA GLY A 44 -6.11 -3.73 7.86
C GLY A 44 -7.04 -4.78 7.25
N MET A 45 -8.35 -4.53 7.27
CA MET A 45 -9.31 -5.40 6.59
C MET A 45 -9.13 -5.36 5.08
N GLY A 46 -8.85 -4.18 4.49
CA GLY A 46 -8.52 -4.05 3.08
C GLY A 46 -7.35 -4.96 2.68
N ILE A 47 -6.25 -4.88 3.42
CA ILE A 47 -5.06 -5.73 3.21
C ILE A 47 -5.43 -7.22 3.28
N THR A 48 -6.23 -7.62 4.26
CA THR A 48 -6.71 -9.00 4.40
C THR A 48 -7.51 -9.45 3.17
N LEU A 49 -8.38 -8.60 2.63
CA LEU A 49 -9.16 -8.89 1.42
C LEU A 49 -8.28 -8.98 0.16
N ALA A 50 -7.31 -8.06 0.01
CA ALA A 50 -6.37 -8.10 -1.10
C ALA A 50 -5.62 -9.45 -1.13
N ARG A 51 -5.13 -9.90 0.03
CA ARG A 51 -4.44 -11.19 0.15
C ARG A 51 -5.37 -12.38 -0.11
N ALA A 52 -6.59 -12.34 0.37
CA ALA A 52 -7.61 -13.37 0.09
C ALA A 52 -7.95 -13.46 -1.41
N ALA A 53 -7.82 -12.35 -2.15
CA ALA A 53 -7.98 -12.31 -3.61
C ALA A 53 -6.74 -12.80 -4.38
N GLY A 54 -5.65 -13.17 -3.67
CA GLY A 54 -4.40 -13.65 -4.27
C GLY A 54 -3.43 -12.53 -4.66
N LEU A 55 -3.68 -11.27 -4.24
CA LEU A 55 -2.68 -10.21 -4.35
C LEU A 55 -1.62 -10.37 -3.26
N ARG A 56 -0.36 -10.21 -3.62
CA ARG A 56 0.69 -9.96 -2.62
C ARG A 56 0.57 -8.56 -2.08
N VAL A 57 0.89 -8.38 -0.81
CA VAL A 57 0.96 -7.06 -0.18
C VAL A 57 2.33 -6.86 0.44
N GLY A 58 2.95 -5.72 0.17
CA GLY A 58 4.24 -5.35 0.73
C GLY A 58 4.24 -3.93 1.31
N ILE A 59 5.19 -3.68 2.19
CA ILE A 59 5.51 -2.37 2.75
C ILE A 59 6.86 -1.92 2.20
N LEU A 60 6.95 -0.64 1.82
CA LEU A 60 8.17 0.01 1.37
C LEU A 60 8.28 1.39 2.04
N THR A 61 8.98 1.47 3.17
CA THR A 61 9.07 2.67 4.00
C THR A 61 10.51 3.10 4.29
N GLY A 62 10.73 4.40 4.40
CA GLY A 62 12.04 4.96 4.74
C GLY A 62 12.44 4.77 6.20
N ARG A 63 11.48 4.66 7.11
CA ARG A 63 11.73 4.57 8.55
C ARG A 63 11.69 3.12 9.02
N ARG A 64 12.47 2.82 10.07
CA ARG A 64 12.34 1.56 10.83
C ARG A 64 11.43 1.78 12.02
N SER A 65 10.52 0.85 12.28
CA SER A 65 9.60 0.95 13.40
C SER A 65 9.13 -0.43 13.86
N GLU A 66 9.26 -0.70 15.15
CA GLU A 66 8.72 -1.94 15.74
C GLU A 66 7.19 -2.03 15.58
N ALA A 67 6.49 -0.89 15.61
CA ALA A 67 5.06 -0.84 15.41
C ALA A 67 4.69 -1.34 13.99
N VAL A 68 5.49 -0.96 12.98
CA VAL A 68 5.32 -1.45 11.60
C VAL A 68 5.57 -2.95 11.52
N THR A 69 6.67 -3.43 12.11
CA THR A 69 7.00 -4.86 12.14
C THR A 69 5.88 -5.69 12.77
N LYS A 70 5.34 -5.24 13.93
CA LYS A 70 4.22 -5.90 14.61
C LYS A 70 2.96 -5.91 13.75
N ARG A 71 2.62 -4.77 13.14
CA ARG A 71 1.44 -4.65 12.28
C ARG A 71 1.54 -5.49 11.02
N ALA A 72 2.71 -5.51 10.39
CA ALA A 72 2.97 -6.34 9.21
C ALA A 72 2.80 -7.84 9.51
N LYS A 73 3.31 -8.28 10.65
CA LYS A 73 3.14 -9.68 11.11
C LYS A 73 1.67 -10.03 11.36
N GLU A 74 0.92 -9.16 12.05
CA GLU A 74 -0.52 -9.35 12.33
C GLU A 74 -1.32 -9.49 11.02
N LEU A 75 -1.05 -8.64 10.04
CA LEU A 75 -1.72 -8.63 8.75
C LEU A 75 -1.15 -9.66 7.75
N LYS A 76 -0.11 -10.40 8.16
CA LYS A 76 0.60 -11.39 7.33
C LYS A 76 1.09 -10.77 6.02
N ILE A 77 1.64 -9.56 6.06
CA ILE A 77 2.20 -8.86 4.90
C ILE A 77 3.36 -9.68 4.33
N ASP A 78 3.41 -9.82 3.00
CA ASP A 78 4.32 -10.73 2.31
C ASP A 78 5.77 -10.21 2.25
N GLU A 79 5.95 -8.87 2.27
CA GLU A 79 7.26 -8.22 2.16
C GLU A 79 7.31 -6.94 2.99
N VAL A 80 8.42 -6.71 3.69
CA VAL A 80 8.68 -5.47 4.42
C VAL A 80 10.09 -4.98 4.09
N GLN A 81 10.17 -3.85 3.43
CA GLN A 81 11.40 -3.11 3.16
C GLN A 81 11.36 -1.79 3.94
N GLU A 82 12.25 -1.66 4.92
CA GLU A 82 12.29 -0.50 5.81
C GLU A 82 13.71 0.03 6.03
N GLY A 83 13.82 1.28 6.47
CA GLY A 83 15.08 1.86 6.91
C GLY A 83 15.95 2.41 5.77
N SER A 84 15.39 2.69 4.60
CA SER A 84 16.12 3.31 3.50
C SER A 84 15.34 4.48 2.89
N ASN A 85 15.92 5.67 2.92
CA ASN A 85 15.39 6.83 2.19
C ASN A 85 15.49 6.64 0.66
N HIS A 86 16.28 5.68 0.20
CA HIS A 86 16.35 5.28 -1.20
C HIS A 86 15.37 4.13 -1.48
N LYS A 87 14.07 4.43 -1.47
CA LYS A 87 13.00 3.46 -1.73
C LYS A 87 13.19 2.67 -3.04
N GLU A 88 13.83 3.26 -4.05
CA GLU A 88 14.09 2.62 -5.34
C GLU A 88 14.89 1.33 -5.22
N LYS A 89 15.89 1.26 -4.32
CA LYS A 89 16.67 0.03 -4.11
C LYS A 89 15.79 -1.10 -3.55
N GLY A 90 14.95 -0.78 -2.56
CA GLY A 90 13.98 -1.71 -2.00
C GLY A 90 12.95 -2.16 -3.05
N TYR A 91 12.45 -1.23 -3.86
CA TYR A 91 11.54 -1.51 -4.97
C TYR A 91 12.14 -2.49 -5.97
N GLN A 92 13.37 -2.25 -6.44
CA GLN A 92 14.07 -3.15 -7.36
C GLN A 92 14.32 -4.54 -6.74
N ALA A 93 14.67 -4.59 -5.46
CA ALA A 93 14.86 -5.87 -4.74
C ALA A 93 13.55 -6.67 -4.69
N ILE A 94 12.40 -6.01 -4.47
CA ILE A 94 11.07 -6.61 -4.50
C ILE A 94 10.76 -7.17 -5.90
N LEU A 95 10.92 -6.36 -6.94
CA LEU A 95 10.67 -6.79 -8.32
C LEU A 95 11.48 -8.04 -8.66
N LYS A 96 12.78 -8.03 -8.34
CA LYS A 96 13.67 -9.17 -8.57
C LYS A 96 13.25 -10.40 -7.76
N LYS A 97 12.97 -10.24 -6.47
CA LYS A 97 12.59 -11.34 -5.55
C LYS A 97 11.34 -12.08 -6.01
N TYR A 98 10.34 -11.33 -6.48
CA TYR A 98 9.05 -11.89 -6.86
C TYR A 98 8.90 -12.13 -8.38
N GLY A 99 9.91 -11.78 -9.17
CA GLY A 99 9.86 -11.92 -10.64
C GLY A 99 8.79 -11.03 -11.27
N LEU A 100 8.56 -9.84 -10.69
CA LEU A 100 7.51 -8.93 -11.13
C LEU A 100 8.06 -7.82 -12.02
N LYS A 101 7.21 -7.34 -12.93
CA LYS A 101 7.44 -6.14 -13.72
C LYS A 101 6.80 -4.93 -13.02
N GLU A 102 7.29 -3.74 -13.32
CA GLU A 102 6.75 -2.48 -12.77
C GLU A 102 5.26 -2.29 -13.07
N GLU A 103 4.82 -2.72 -14.25
CA GLU A 103 3.41 -2.67 -14.67
C GLU A 103 2.48 -3.59 -13.87
N GLU A 104 3.02 -4.49 -13.07
CA GLU A 104 2.30 -5.45 -12.21
C GLU A 104 2.22 -4.97 -10.75
N ILE A 105 2.74 -3.77 -10.46
CA ILE A 105 2.75 -3.16 -9.12
C ILE A 105 1.69 -2.06 -9.04
N ALA A 106 0.84 -2.11 -8.01
CA ALA A 106 0.15 -0.94 -7.49
C ALA A 106 0.98 -0.36 -6.35
N TYR A 107 1.27 0.93 -6.39
CA TYR A 107 2.00 1.61 -5.33
C TYR A 107 1.17 2.76 -4.75
N VAL A 108 1.06 2.81 -3.42
CA VAL A 108 0.40 3.90 -2.70
C VAL A 108 1.46 4.68 -1.92
N GLY A 109 1.56 5.96 -2.22
CA GLY A 109 2.50 6.89 -1.58
C GLY A 109 1.82 8.21 -1.24
N ASP A 110 2.56 9.11 -0.61
CA ASP A 110 2.04 10.41 -0.19
C ASP A 110 2.98 11.60 -0.44
N ASP A 111 4.29 11.37 -0.57
CA ASP A 111 5.24 12.48 -0.56
C ASP A 111 6.35 12.33 -1.63
N VAL A 112 7.25 13.29 -1.64
CA VAL A 112 8.35 13.43 -2.64
C VAL A 112 9.26 12.19 -2.69
N PHE A 113 9.44 11.48 -1.58
CA PHE A 113 10.23 10.24 -1.55
C PHE A 113 9.57 9.07 -2.29
N ASP A 114 8.28 9.17 -2.59
CA ASP A 114 7.52 8.18 -3.34
C ASP A 114 7.55 8.42 -4.86
N ILE A 115 7.85 9.64 -5.27
CA ILE A 115 7.83 10.06 -6.68
C ILE A 115 8.58 9.11 -7.60
N PRO A 116 9.81 8.64 -7.27
CA PRO A 116 10.53 7.71 -8.14
C PRO A 116 9.78 6.40 -8.40
N ILE A 117 9.00 5.93 -7.41
CA ILE A 117 8.22 4.69 -7.54
C ILE A 117 6.88 4.98 -8.24
N LEU A 118 6.18 6.06 -7.84
CA LEU A 118 4.92 6.47 -8.46
C LEU A 118 5.04 6.64 -9.98
N LYS A 119 6.16 7.18 -10.47
CA LYS A 119 6.43 7.33 -11.92
C LYS A 119 6.55 6.00 -12.67
N ARG A 120 6.84 4.90 -11.99
CA ARG A 120 7.20 3.61 -12.58
C ARG A 120 6.13 2.54 -12.37
N ALA A 121 5.38 2.63 -11.27
CA ALA A 121 4.36 1.65 -10.94
C ALA A 121 3.25 1.58 -12.01
N GLY A 122 2.77 0.38 -12.28
CA GLY A 122 1.66 0.14 -13.21
C GLY A 122 0.39 0.86 -12.82
N PHE A 123 0.14 0.95 -11.51
CA PHE A 123 -0.94 1.73 -10.93
C PHE A 123 -0.43 2.56 -9.75
N ALA A 124 -0.14 3.83 -10.02
CA ALA A 124 0.34 4.80 -9.04
C ALA A 124 -0.84 5.49 -8.35
N VAL A 125 -0.84 5.47 -7.03
CA VAL A 125 -1.89 6.08 -6.20
C VAL A 125 -1.27 7.03 -5.18
N CYS A 126 -1.83 8.22 -5.05
CA CYS A 126 -1.54 9.14 -3.97
C CYS A 126 -2.75 9.26 -3.04
N VAL A 127 -2.50 9.35 -1.73
CA VAL A 127 -3.58 9.58 -0.77
C VAL A 127 -4.08 11.02 -0.80
N ALA A 128 -5.34 11.26 -0.35
CA ALA A 128 -6.00 12.57 -0.41
C ALA A 128 -5.20 13.69 0.30
N ASN A 129 -4.51 13.38 1.39
CA ASN A 129 -3.66 14.30 2.14
C ASN A 129 -2.19 14.30 1.70
N GLY A 130 -1.84 13.63 0.61
CA GLY A 130 -0.48 13.61 0.08
C GLY A 130 -0.06 14.94 -0.54
N ALA A 131 1.24 15.07 -0.79
CA ALA A 131 1.84 16.24 -1.41
C ALA A 131 1.36 16.43 -2.86
N GLU A 132 1.21 17.69 -3.29
CA GLU A 132 0.71 18.00 -4.63
C GLU A 132 1.59 17.41 -5.74
N ASP A 133 2.91 17.37 -5.57
CA ASP A 133 3.82 16.79 -6.55
C ASP A 133 3.59 15.27 -6.73
N ALA A 134 3.28 14.57 -5.65
CA ALA A 134 2.93 13.15 -5.69
C ALA A 134 1.55 12.91 -6.33
N LYS A 135 0.55 13.76 -6.03
CA LYS A 135 -0.77 13.71 -6.64
C LYS A 135 -0.72 13.91 -8.15
N ASN A 136 0.04 14.92 -8.60
CA ASN A 136 0.12 15.33 -10.01
C ASN A 136 0.66 14.23 -10.94
N ILE A 137 1.44 13.29 -10.41
CA ILE A 137 2.01 12.19 -11.19
C ILE A 137 1.28 10.86 -11.01
N SER A 138 0.34 10.80 -10.08
CA SER A 138 -0.40 9.58 -9.78
C SER A 138 -1.53 9.33 -10.78
N ASN A 139 -1.85 8.06 -11.01
CA ASN A 139 -2.98 7.65 -11.84
C ASN A 139 -4.32 7.86 -11.12
N TYR A 140 -4.28 7.86 -9.80
CA TYR A 140 -5.44 8.04 -8.93
C TYR A 140 -5.05 8.74 -7.63
N VAL A 141 -5.90 9.65 -7.17
CA VAL A 141 -5.82 10.26 -5.85
C VAL A 141 -7.02 9.78 -5.05
N THR A 142 -6.79 9.20 -3.88
CA THR A 142 -7.87 8.67 -3.05
C THR A 142 -8.77 9.79 -2.53
N GLN A 143 -10.03 9.47 -2.24
CA GLN A 143 -10.95 10.39 -1.55
C GLN A 143 -10.67 10.39 -0.04
N ARG A 144 -10.25 9.24 0.50
CA ARG A 144 -9.90 9.08 1.90
C ARG A 144 -8.44 9.45 2.16
N LYS A 145 -8.18 9.98 3.36
CA LYS A 145 -6.83 10.30 3.82
C LYS A 145 -6.08 9.05 4.23
N GLY A 146 -4.75 9.10 4.18
CA GLY A 146 -3.90 8.09 4.77
C GLY A 146 -4.20 7.91 6.26
N GLY A 147 -4.15 6.66 6.73
CA GLY A 147 -4.54 6.30 8.09
C GLY A 147 -6.04 6.42 8.38
N ASP A 148 -6.87 6.70 7.36
CA ASP A 148 -8.32 6.87 7.50
C ASP A 148 -9.12 6.13 6.40
N GLY A 149 -8.62 4.97 5.98
CA GLY A 149 -9.29 4.11 5.01
C GLY A 149 -8.84 4.29 3.57
N ALA A 150 -7.76 5.02 3.29
CA ALA A 150 -7.24 5.18 1.93
C ALA A 150 -6.76 3.83 1.33
N VAL A 151 -6.05 3.01 2.12
CA VAL A 151 -5.63 1.67 1.67
C VAL A 151 -6.84 0.80 1.38
N ARG A 152 -7.88 0.89 2.22
CA ARG A 152 -9.14 0.16 1.99
C ARG A 152 -9.80 0.56 0.68
N GLU A 153 -9.85 1.85 0.37
CA GLU A 153 -10.41 2.38 -0.88
C GLU A 153 -9.65 1.83 -2.10
N VAL A 154 -8.32 1.87 -2.07
CA VAL A 154 -7.48 1.34 -3.15
C VAL A 154 -7.71 -0.16 -3.35
N VAL A 155 -7.77 -0.94 -2.27
CA VAL A 155 -8.03 -2.38 -2.35
C VAL A 155 -9.40 -2.65 -2.97
N GLU A 156 -10.45 -1.92 -2.57
CA GLU A 156 -11.78 -2.11 -3.16
C GLU A 156 -11.78 -1.85 -4.65
N MET A 157 -11.09 -0.79 -5.09
CA MET A 157 -10.93 -0.48 -6.51
C MET A 157 -10.18 -1.60 -7.27
N LEU A 158 -9.09 -2.12 -6.68
CA LEU A 158 -8.35 -3.25 -7.27
C LEU A 158 -9.24 -4.49 -7.41
N LEU A 159 -9.98 -4.83 -6.36
CA LEU A 159 -10.86 -6.01 -6.36
C LEU A 159 -12.01 -5.88 -7.36
N GLU A 160 -12.59 -4.69 -7.50
CA GLU A 160 -13.62 -4.40 -8.50
C GLU A 160 -13.06 -4.55 -9.93
N GLY A 161 -11.96 -3.88 -10.23
CA GLY A 161 -11.35 -3.94 -11.55
C GLY A 161 -10.82 -5.33 -11.94
N MET A 162 -10.54 -6.18 -10.96
CA MET A 162 -10.18 -7.59 -11.14
C MET A 162 -11.40 -8.54 -11.20
N GLY A 163 -12.61 -8.06 -10.93
CA GLY A 163 -13.81 -8.89 -10.83
C GLY A 163 -13.80 -9.88 -9.64
N LYS A 164 -13.06 -9.55 -8.57
CA LYS A 164 -12.86 -10.46 -7.42
C LYS A 164 -13.61 -10.03 -6.16
N LYS A 165 -14.25 -8.86 -6.15
CA LYS A 165 -14.87 -8.27 -4.95
C LYS A 165 -15.91 -9.18 -4.32
N GLU A 166 -16.85 -9.69 -5.11
CA GLU A 166 -17.93 -10.58 -4.62
C GLU A 166 -17.38 -11.88 -4.03
N ALA A 167 -16.42 -12.51 -4.73
CA ALA A 167 -15.84 -13.79 -4.29
C ALA A 167 -15.16 -13.71 -2.92
N VAL A 168 -14.43 -12.61 -2.64
CA VAL A 168 -13.75 -12.45 -1.35
C VAL A 168 -14.66 -11.93 -0.24
N THR A 169 -15.77 -11.25 -0.57
CA THR A 169 -16.75 -10.81 0.43
C THR A 169 -17.72 -11.91 0.82
N ALA A 170 -18.13 -12.78 -0.10
CA ALA A 170 -19.00 -13.93 0.18
C ALA A 170 -18.35 -15.00 1.06
N ASN A 171 -17.03 -15.13 1.02
CA ASN A 171 -16.28 -16.11 1.86
C ASN A 171 -16.11 -15.69 3.33
N ARG A 172 -16.71 -14.58 3.78
CA ARG A 172 -16.63 -14.08 5.18
C ARG A 172 -17.36 -14.99 6.19
N ASP A 173 -18.33 -15.76 5.75
CA ASP A 173 -19.13 -16.65 6.63
C ASP A 173 -18.40 -17.96 6.97
N ARG A 174 -17.21 -18.18 6.43
CA ARG A 174 -16.36 -19.35 6.71
C ARG A 174 -15.15 -18.97 7.56
N ARG A 175 -15.38 -18.31 8.72
CA ARG A 175 -14.34 -18.29 9.76
C ARG A 175 -14.37 -19.64 10.46
N PRO A 176 -13.18 -20.27 10.65
CA PRO A 176 -13.09 -21.42 11.56
C PRO A 176 -13.34 -21.01 12.99
#